data_ccc0ecec0125b504ede88de980f17fc8
#
_entry.id   ccc0ecec0125b504ede88de980f17fc8
#
_cell.length_a   1.000
_cell.length_b   1.000
_cell.length_c   1.000
_cell.angle_alpha   90.00
_cell.angle_beta   90.00
_cell.angle_gamma   90.00
#
_symmetry.space_group_name_H-M   'P 1'
#
loop_
_entity.id
_entity.type
_entity.pdbx_description
1 polymer ?
#
loop_
_entity_poly.entity_id
_entity_poly.type
_entity_poly.pdbx_seq_one_letter_code
_entity_poly.pdbx_strand_id
1 'polypeptide(L)'
;NKPFAGCRAIPLYLSRTNFSQALAVLGDEPLFSVQPIRQAKIGVLVTGSEVFQGLIQDKFQPIIRQKVAQFGCKIVASNIVPDDREAISKSIDDLLQAGAEVIITTAGLSVDPDDVTRHGLLDAGMHDVLYGAPILPGAMTLLGKIGHTKIIGVPACALFFKTTSLDLFLPILLADVELSRRDVARMAEGGFCLNCKSCTFPKCPFGK
;
A
#
# COMPACT_ATOMS: atom_id res chain seq x y z
N ASN A 1 15.76 18.19 11.21
CA ASN A 1 14.90 19.24 10.62
C ASN A 1 15.28 19.44 9.17
N LYS A 2 14.36 19.12 8.25
CA LYS A 2 14.53 19.37 6.80
C LYS A 2 13.27 20.07 6.29
N PRO A 3 13.38 21.09 5.42
CA PRO A 3 12.21 21.72 4.83
C PRO A 3 11.48 20.69 3.96
N PHE A 4 10.16 20.65 4.05
CA PHE A 4 9.28 19.80 3.23
C PHE A 4 8.40 20.59 2.28
N ALA A 5 8.25 21.89 2.53
CA ALA A 5 7.51 22.80 1.70
C ALA A 5 8.14 24.20 1.77
N GLY A 6 7.85 25.02 0.79
CA GLY A 6 8.21 26.44 0.76
C GLY A 6 7.07 27.24 0.16
N CYS A 7 6.93 28.50 0.61
CA CYS A 7 5.93 29.40 0.06
C CYS A 7 6.59 30.72 -0.34
N ARG A 8 6.08 31.34 -1.39
CA ARG A 8 6.55 32.64 -1.86
C ARG A 8 5.38 33.47 -2.38
N ALA A 9 5.27 34.69 -1.91
CA ALA A 9 4.30 35.64 -2.44
C ALA A 9 4.84 36.29 -3.72
N ILE A 10 4.09 36.18 -4.83
CA ILE A 10 4.37 36.79 -6.12
C ILE A 10 3.03 37.21 -6.73
N PRO A 11 2.84 38.49 -7.07
CA PRO A 11 3.70 39.65 -6.89
C PRO A 11 3.76 40.18 -5.42
N LEU A 12 4.64 41.10 -5.13
CA LEU A 12 4.81 41.68 -3.79
C LEU A 12 3.56 42.46 -3.30
N TYR A 13 2.73 42.93 -4.22
CA TYR A 13 1.45 43.56 -3.94
C TYR A 13 0.42 43.20 -5.00
N LEU A 14 -0.85 43.14 -4.58
CA LEU A 14 -2.01 42.87 -5.42
C LEU A 14 -3.10 43.92 -5.17
N SER A 15 -3.99 44.13 -6.16
CA SER A 15 -5.24 44.81 -5.90
C SER A 15 -6.07 44.00 -4.85
N ARG A 16 -6.90 44.71 -4.07
CA ARG A 16 -7.77 44.07 -3.08
C ARG A 16 -8.69 43.02 -3.72
N THR A 17 -9.17 43.31 -4.92
CA THR A 17 -10.02 42.36 -5.67
C THR A 17 -9.29 41.04 -5.98
N ASN A 18 -8.08 41.14 -6.56
CA ASN A 18 -7.29 39.93 -6.88
C ASN A 18 -6.88 39.15 -5.62
N PHE A 19 -6.57 39.87 -4.54
CA PHE A 19 -6.27 39.25 -3.26
C PHE A 19 -7.46 38.47 -2.71
N SER A 20 -8.67 39.03 -2.74
CA SER A 20 -9.89 38.38 -2.29
C SER A 20 -10.22 37.15 -3.15
N GLN A 21 -10.01 37.22 -4.48
CA GLN A 21 -10.17 36.08 -5.37
C GLN A 21 -9.17 34.95 -5.05
N ALA A 22 -7.91 35.30 -4.80
CA ALA A 22 -6.88 34.32 -4.41
C ALA A 22 -7.23 33.63 -3.09
N LEU A 23 -7.71 34.36 -2.09
CA LEU A 23 -8.16 33.79 -0.83
C LEU A 23 -9.36 32.82 -1.02
N ALA A 24 -10.30 33.19 -1.88
CA ALA A 24 -11.46 32.33 -2.18
C ALA A 24 -11.03 31.01 -2.83
N VAL A 25 -9.96 30.99 -3.62
CA VAL A 25 -9.40 29.77 -4.23
C VAL A 25 -8.71 28.89 -3.18
N LEU A 26 -8.02 29.50 -2.21
CA LEU A 26 -7.35 28.74 -1.14
C LEU A 26 -8.32 28.00 -0.24
N GLY A 27 -9.51 28.56 0.01
CA GLY A 27 -10.48 28.00 0.94
C GLY A 27 -10.01 28.04 2.41
N ASP A 28 -10.76 27.36 3.27
CA ASP A 28 -10.49 27.32 4.72
C ASP A 28 -9.75 26.05 5.16
N GLU A 29 -9.62 25.06 4.25
CA GLU A 29 -8.97 23.80 4.56
C GLU A 29 -7.44 23.91 4.52
N PRO A 30 -6.73 23.26 5.46
CA PRO A 30 -5.27 23.25 5.44
C PRO A 30 -4.71 22.61 4.18
N LEU A 31 -3.80 23.30 3.50
CA LEU A 31 -3.13 22.79 2.29
C LEU A 31 -2.27 21.54 2.59
N PHE A 32 -1.74 21.43 3.80
CA PHE A 32 -0.94 20.30 4.26
C PHE A 32 -1.47 19.79 5.59
N SER A 33 -1.49 18.47 5.72
CA SER A 33 -1.74 17.79 6.99
C SER A 33 -0.61 16.81 7.31
N VAL A 34 -0.31 16.63 8.60
CA VAL A 34 0.69 15.67 9.08
C VAL A 34 -0.05 14.60 9.85
N GLN A 35 0.02 13.37 9.35
CA GLN A 35 -0.60 12.22 10.00
C GLN A 35 0.47 11.37 10.68
N PRO A 36 0.27 10.91 11.93
CA PRO A 36 1.19 10.00 12.60
C PRO A 36 1.11 8.62 11.95
N ILE A 37 2.28 8.00 11.73
CA ILE A 37 2.35 6.61 11.32
C ILE A 37 2.39 5.74 12.57
N ARG A 38 1.40 4.85 12.73
CA ARG A 38 1.32 3.94 13.87
C ARG A 38 2.17 2.69 13.66
N GLN A 39 2.62 2.11 14.76
CA GLN A 39 3.28 0.81 14.76
C GLN A 39 2.21 -0.28 14.85
N ALA A 40 1.87 -0.88 13.71
CA ALA A 40 0.86 -1.92 13.63
C ALA A 40 1.43 -3.32 13.82
N LYS A 41 0.58 -4.24 14.25
CA LYS A 41 0.82 -5.69 14.23
C LYS A 41 0.52 -6.21 12.83
N ILE A 42 1.51 -6.82 12.19
CA ILE A 42 1.41 -7.25 10.79
C ILE A 42 1.23 -8.76 10.72
N GLY A 43 0.20 -9.21 10.01
CA GLY A 43 0.07 -10.58 9.52
C GLY A 43 0.65 -10.69 8.10
N VAL A 44 1.32 -11.77 7.79
CA VAL A 44 1.84 -12.03 6.44
C VAL A 44 1.26 -13.32 5.90
N LEU A 45 0.64 -13.24 4.74
CA LEU A 45 0.14 -14.40 4.01
C LEU A 45 0.89 -14.53 2.68
N VAL A 46 1.61 -15.60 2.49
CA VAL A 46 2.21 -15.96 1.21
C VAL A 46 1.39 -17.07 0.59
N THR A 47 0.86 -16.83 -0.61
CA THR A 47 0.15 -17.84 -1.39
C THR A 47 1.04 -18.35 -2.51
N GLY A 48 0.90 -19.61 -2.87
CA GLY A 48 1.65 -20.23 -3.95
C GLY A 48 1.93 -21.69 -3.66
N SER A 49 1.39 -22.58 -4.49
CA SER A 49 1.50 -24.04 -4.30
C SER A 49 2.95 -24.52 -4.36
N GLU A 50 3.78 -23.90 -5.21
CA GLU A 50 5.20 -24.25 -5.33
C GLU A 50 6.00 -23.86 -4.09
N VAL A 51 5.71 -22.69 -3.50
CA VAL A 51 6.35 -22.24 -2.26
C VAL A 51 5.87 -23.08 -1.08
N PHE A 52 4.58 -23.39 -1.03
CA PHE A 52 3.99 -24.23 0.02
C PHE A 52 4.61 -25.64 0.03
N GLN A 53 4.84 -26.23 -1.13
CA GLN A 53 5.47 -27.55 -1.29
C GLN A 53 6.99 -27.52 -1.08
N GLY A 54 7.59 -26.34 -0.89
CA GLY A 54 9.04 -26.19 -0.72
C GLY A 54 9.86 -26.34 -2.01
N LEU A 55 9.20 -26.33 -3.17
CA LEU A 55 9.86 -26.39 -4.48
C LEU A 55 10.60 -25.11 -4.80
N ILE A 56 10.08 -23.97 -4.32
CA ILE A 56 10.66 -22.65 -4.45
C ILE A 56 10.80 -22.03 -3.06
N GLN A 57 11.94 -21.42 -2.78
CA GLN A 57 12.16 -20.69 -1.53
C GLN A 57 11.34 -19.41 -1.50
N ASP A 58 10.63 -19.16 -0.40
CA ASP A 58 9.93 -17.88 -0.18
C ASP A 58 10.92 -16.72 -0.10
N LYS A 59 10.73 -15.76 -0.97
CA LYS A 59 11.48 -14.50 -1.01
C LYS A 59 10.63 -13.29 -0.58
N PHE A 60 9.33 -13.44 -0.43
CA PHE A 60 8.43 -12.34 -0.05
C PHE A 60 8.56 -11.97 1.43
N GLN A 61 8.52 -12.95 2.34
CA GLN A 61 8.58 -12.69 3.77
C GLN A 61 9.81 -11.86 4.18
N PRO A 62 11.04 -12.15 3.70
CA PRO A 62 12.20 -11.31 3.99
C PRO A 62 12.02 -9.86 3.55
N ILE A 63 11.47 -9.64 2.35
CA ILE A 63 11.22 -8.31 1.79
C ILE A 63 10.18 -7.56 2.64
N ILE A 64 9.04 -8.20 2.92
CA ILE A 64 7.98 -7.61 3.74
C ILE A 64 8.52 -7.27 5.12
N ARG A 65 9.26 -8.17 5.77
CA ARG A 65 9.89 -7.94 7.08
C ARG A 65 10.77 -6.68 7.08
N GLN A 66 11.60 -6.52 6.05
CA GLN A 66 12.45 -5.34 5.90
C GLN A 66 11.62 -4.05 5.74
N LYS A 67 10.56 -4.10 4.94
CA LYS A 67 9.70 -2.94 4.65
C LYS A 67 8.90 -2.49 5.87
N VAL A 68 8.28 -3.42 6.59
CA VAL A 68 7.49 -3.09 7.78
C VAL A 68 8.34 -2.64 8.96
N ALA A 69 9.58 -3.17 9.08
CA ALA A 69 10.52 -2.77 10.12
C ALA A 69 10.92 -1.29 10.02
N GLN A 70 10.92 -0.68 8.83
CA GLN A 70 11.20 0.75 8.63
C GLN A 70 10.21 1.65 9.37
N PHE A 71 9.00 1.15 9.64
CA PHE A 71 7.93 1.85 10.37
C PHE A 71 7.82 1.39 11.84
N GLY A 72 8.74 0.55 12.32
CA GLY A 72 8.68 -0.02 13.67
C GLY A 72 7.58 -1.06 13.85
N CYS A 73 6.95 -1.53 12.78
CA CYS A 73 5.92 -2.56 12.82
C CYS A 73 6.51 -3.94 13.11
N LYS A 74 5.71 -4.81 13.74
CA LYS A 74 6.10 -6.18 14.11
C LYS A 74 5.23 -7.20 13.36
N ILE A 75 5.84 -8.22 12.77
CA ILE A 75 5.11 -9.38 12.25
C ILE A 75 4.73 -10.26 13.44
N VAL A 76 3.42 -10.44 13.64
CA VAL A 76 2.86 -11.27 14.74
C VAL A 76 2.60 -12.69 14.30
N ALA A 77 2.28 -12.90 13.03
CA ALA A 77 2.11 -14.22 12.44
C ALA A 77 2.42 -14.17 10.94
N SER A 78 2.82 -15.33 10.40
CA SER A 78 3.18 -15.46 8.99
C SER A 78 2.87 -16.89 8.51
N ASN A 79 2.06 -17.00 7.47
CA ASN A 79 1.63 -18.28 6.91
C ASN A 79 2.02 -18.39 5.44
N ILE A 80 2.32 -19.61 5.02
CA ILE A 80 2.48 -19.97 3.60
C ILE A 80 1.39 -21.01 3.32
N VAL A 81 0.57 -20.77 2.30
CA VAL A 81 -0.54 -21.65 1.93
C VAL A 81 -0.55 -21.94 0.43
N PRO A 82 -1.12 -23.06 0.00
CA PRO A 82 -1.28 -23.33 -1.42
C PRO A 82 -2.28 -22.34 -2.04
N ASP A 83 -2.37 -22.34 -3.37
CA ASP A 83 -3.37 -21.57 -4.13
C ASP A 83 -4.73 -22.26 -4.03
N ASP A 84 -5.31 -22.22 -2.84
CA ASP A 84 -6.59 -22.81 -2.47
C ASP A 84 -7.43 -21.83 -1.64
N ARG A 85 -8.70 -21.65 -2.02
CA ARG A 85 -9.59 -20.66 -1.41
C ARG A 85 -9.84 -20.90 0.07
N GLU A 86 -10.06 -22.16 0.46
CA GLU A 86 -10.35 -22.52 1.84
C GLU A 86 -9.10 -22.35 2.71
N ALA A 87 -7.93 -22.78 2.20
CA ALA A 87 -6.65 -22.63 2.89
C ALA A 87 -6.32 -21.13 3.11
N ILE A 88 -6.58 -20.29 2.11
CA ILE A 88 -6.40 -18.83 2.18
C ILE A 88 -7.34 -18.23 3.22
N SER A 89 -8.64 -18.53 3.14
CA SER A 89 -9.65 -18.02 4.08
C SER A 89 -9.32 -18.44 5.52
N LYS A 90 -9.01 -19.69 5.76
CA LYS A 90 -8.61 -20.18 7.09
C LYS A 90 -7.35 -19.50 7.59
N SER A 91 -6.36 -19.29 6.72
CA SER A 91 -5.13 -18.61 7.10
C SER A 91 -5.37 -17.13 7.47
N ILE A 92 -6.31 -16.47 6.82
CA ILE A 92 -6.73 -15.12 7.21
C ILE A 92 -7.33 -15.13 8.62
N ASP A 93 -8.19 -16.08 8.94
CA ASP A 93 -8.76 -16.22 10.29
C ASP A 93 -7.67 -16.43 11.34
N ASP A 94 -6.67 -17.25 11.08
CA ASP A 94 -5.53 -17.50 11.96
C ASP A 94 -4.74 -16.18 12.20
N LEU A 95 -4.51 -15.38 11.16
CA LEU A 95 -3.82 -14.10 11.26
C LEU A 95 -4.64 -13.06 12.05
N LEU A 96 -5.96 -13.04 11.86
CA LEU A 96 -6.86 -12.18 12.64
C LEU A 96 -6.86 -12.58 14.12
N GLN A 97 -6.92 -13.88 14.43
CA GLN A 97 -6.82 -14.38 15.80
C GLN A 97 -5.47 -14.08 16.45
N ALA A 98 -4.37 -14.04 15.68
CA ALA A 98 -3.07 -13.59 16.16
C ALA A 98 -3.00 -12.09 16.43
N GLY A 99 -4.10 -11.36 16.17
CA GLY A 99 -4.23 -9.94 16.42
C GLY A 99 -3.58 -9.05 15.36
N ALA A 100 -3.50 -9.52 14.11
CA ALA A 100 -3.02 -8.70 13.01
C ALA A 100 -3.96 -7.50 12.76
N GLU A 101 -3.39 -6.31 12.68
CA GLU A 101 -4.09 -5.06 12.38
C GLU A 101 -3.96 -4.67 10.90
N VAL A 102 -2.90 -5.17 10.25
CA VAL A 102 -2.70 -5.09 8.81
C VAL A 102 -2.24 -6.47 8.33
N ILE A 103 -2.88 -7.01 7.31
CA ILE A 103 -2.46 -8.25 6.65
C ILE A 103 -1.86 -7.89 5.30
N ILE A 104 -0.63 -8.36 5.06
CA ILE A 104 0.05 -8.24 3.78
C ILE A 104 0.02 -9.61 3.12
N THR A 105 -0.70 -9.73 2.00
CA THR A 105 -0.73 -10.95 1.21
C THR A 105 0.07 -10.79 -0.08
N THR A 106 0.64 -11.86 -0.57
CA THR A 106 1.50 -11.87 -1.76
C THR A 106 1.07 -12.96 -2.71
N ALA A 107 1.34 -12.77 -3.99
CA ALA A 107 1.00 -13.65 -5.10
C ALA A 107 -0.51 -13.82 -5.36
N GLY A 108 -0.89 -14.51 -6.42
CA GLY A 108 -2.27 -14.86 -6.76
C GLY A 108 -3.19 -13.64 -6.97
N LEU A 109 -2.64 -12.49 -7.42
CA LEU A 109 -3.37 -11.23 -7.61
C LEU A 109 -3.38 -10.78 -9.09
N SER A 110 -2.92 -11.63 -10.00
CA SER A 110 -2.84 -11.32 -11.43
C SER A 110 -4.21 -11.53 -12.12
N VAL A 111 -4.20 -11.59 -13.44
CA VAL A 111 -5.38 -11.83 -14.27
C VAL A 111 -5.55 -13.30 -14.64
N ASP A 112 -4.67 -14.17 -14.15
CA ASP A 112 -4.74 -15.59 -14.43
C ASP A 112 -5.97 -16.23 -13.77
N PRO A 113 -6.67 -17.14 -14.48
CA PRO A 113 -7.84 -17.83 -13.94
C PRO A 113 -7.55 -18.62 -12.65
N ASP A 114 -6.30 -19.04 -12.47
CA ASP A 114 -5.83 -19.82 -11.32
C ASP A 114 -5.49 -18.95 -10.09
N ASP A 115 -5.58 -17.63 -10.22
CA ASP A 115 -5.31 -16.67 -9.15
C ASP A 115 -6.46 -16.61 -8.14
N VAL A 116 -6.47 -17.54 -7.20
CA VAL A 116 -7.54 -17.71 -6.21
C VAL A 116 -7.42 -16.81 -4.98
N THR A 117 -6.28 -16.11 -4.79
CA THR A 117 -6.03 -15.31 -3.58
C THR A 117 -7.12 -14.26 -3.35
N ARG A 118 -7.51 -13.55 -4.39
CA ARG A 118 -8.58 -12.55 -4.29
C ARG A 118 -9.92 -13.18 -3.85
N HIS A 119 -10.25 -14.36 -4.38
CA HIS A 119 -11.49 -15.04 -4.01
C HIS A 119 -11.44 -15.55 -2.56
N GLY A 120 -10.32 -16.13 -2.11
CA GLY A 120 -10.14 -16.53 -0.72
C GLY A 120 -10.24 -15.36 0.26
N LEU A 121 -9.74 -14.18 -0.10
CA LEU A 121 -9.90 -12.95 0.69
C LEU A 121 -11.37 -12.49 0.77
N LEU A 122 -12.11 -12.58 -0.34
CA LEU A 122 -13.55 -12.26 -0.37
C LEU A 122 -14.35 -13.26 0.48
N ASP A 123 -14.02 -14.54 0.41
CA ASP A 123 -14.64 -15.60 1.24
C ASP A 123 -14.39 -15.38 2.73
N ALA A 124 -13.22 -14.83 3.09
CA ALA A 124 -12.90 -14.39 4.45
C ALA A 124 -13.61 -13.09 4.88
N GLY A 125 -14.50 -12.54 4.06
CA GLY A 125 -15.29 -11.35 4.37
C GLY A 125 -14.63 -10.01 4.03
N MET A 126 -13.67 -10.00 3.11
CA MET A 126 -13.05 -8.75 2.67
C MET A 126 -14.05 -7.83 1.97
N HIS A 127 -14.08 -6.59 2.39
CA HIS A 127 -14.90 -5.51 1.83
C HIS A 127 -14.08 -4.25 1.53
N ASP A 128 -14.72 -3.18 1.02
CA ASP A 128 -14.08 -1.91 0.62
C ASP A 128 -12.91 -2.11 -0.35
N VAL A 129 -13.12 -2.96 -1.35
CA VAL A 129 -12.06 -3.45 -2.22
C VAL A 129 -11.70 -2.42 -3.29
N LEU A 130 -10.45 -1.99 -3.28
CA LEU A 130 -9.79 -1.29 -4.37
C LEU A 130 -8.78 -2.24 -5.04
N TYR A 131 -9.04 -2.63 -6.27
CA TYR A 131 -8.16 -3.50 -7.03
C TYR A 131 -7.66 -2.77 -8.27
N GLY A 132 -6.35 -2.88 -8.49
CA GLY A 132 -5.66 -2.17 -9.56
C GLY A 132 -5.34 -0.73 -9.22
N ALA A 133 -4.10 -0.33 -9.49
CA ALA A 133 -3.61 1.03 -9.34
C ALA A 133 -2.79 1.44 -10.58
N PRO A 134 -2.86 2.69 -11.02
CA PRO A 134 -2.08 3.16 -12.17
C PRO A 134 -0.61 3.41 -11.76
N ILE A 135 0.02 2.41 -11.17
CA ILE A 135 1.35 2.45 -10.56
C ILE A 135 2.18 1.29 -11.09
N LEU A 136 3.36 1.57 -11.63
CA LEU A 136 4.31 0.59 -12.13
C LEU A 136 5.69 0.83 -11.49
N PRO A 137 6.26 -0.17 -10.78
CA PRO A 137 5.73 -1.51 -10.54
C PRO A 137 4.66 -1.55 -9.43
N GLY A 138 3.67 -2.44 -9.59
CA GLY A 138 2.64 -2.65 -8.58
C GLY A 138 1.19 -2.46 -9.06
N ALA A 139 0.94 -2.50 -10.38
CA ALA A 139 -0.39 -2.21 -10.94
C ALA A 139 -1.52 -3.11 -10.37
N MET A 140 -1.22 -4.36 -10.06
CA MET A 140 -2.21 -5.34 -9.55
C MET A 140 -2.32 -5.30 -8.02
N THR A 141 -2.00 -4.19 -7.38
CA THR A 141 -2.19 -4.03 -5.94
C THR A 141 -3.66 -4.10 -5.58
N LEU A 142 -3.95 -4.79 -4.49
CA LEU A 142 -5.27 -4.91 -3.90
C LEU A 142 -5.25 -4.27 -2.52
N LEU A 143 -6.25 -3.45 -2.23
CA LEU A 143 -6.50 -2.89 -0.91
C LEU A 143 -7.91 -3.28 -0.47
N GLY A 144 -8.12 -3.51 0.82
CA GLY A 144 -9.42 -3.83 1.38
C GLY A 144 -9.38 -3.90 2.89
N LYS A 145 -10.48 -4.38 3.49
CA LYS A 145 -10.63 -4.54 4.93
C LYS A 145 -11.34 -5.85 5.25
N ILE A 146 -11.01 -6.45 6.39
CA ILE A 146 -11.83 -7.49 7.04
C ILE A 146 -12.09 -7.00 8.47
N GLY A 147 -13.34 -6.61 8.76
CA GLY A 147 -13.64 -5.88 9.99
C GLY A 147 -12.81 -4.59 10.09
N HIS A 148 -11.97 -4.49 11.11
CA HIS A 148 -11.06 -3.35 11.31
C HIS A 148 -9.65 -3.59 10.75
N THR A 149 -9.33 -4.82 10.35
CA THR A 149 -8.00 -5.18 9.82
C THR A 149 -7.88 -4.76 8.37
N LYS A 150 -6.84 -4.01 8.06
CA LYS A 150 -6.54 -3.56 6.69
C LYS A 150 -5.80 -4.67 5.92
N ILE A 151 -6.15 -4.83 4.67
CA ILE A 151 -5.55 -5.82 3.77
C ILE A 151 -4.81 -5.09 2.65
N ILE A 152 -3.59 -5.51 2.39
CA ILE A 152 -2.84 -5.11 1.21
C ILE A 152 -2.31 -6.33 0.46
N GLY A 153 -2.76 -6.49 -0.77
CA GLY A 153 -2.25 -7.49 -1.69
C GLY A 153 -1.10 -6.93 -2.52
N VAL A 154 0.04 -7.57 -2.44
CA VAL A 154 1.30 -7.14 -3.05
C VAL A 154 1.61 -8.00 -4.27
N PRO A 155 1.68 -7.40 -5.46
CA PRO A 155 2.02 -8.13 -6.69
C PRO A 155 3.45 -8.69 -6.68
N ALA A 156 3.69 -9.73 -7.48
CA ALA A 156 4.98 -10.42 -7.59
C ALA A 156 6.17 -9.51 -7.98
N CYS A 157 5.90 -8.35 -8.59
CA CYS A 157 6.95 -7.37 -8.91
C CYS A 157 7.73 -6.89 -7.68
N ALA A 158 7.17 -7.02 -6.46
CA ALA A 158 7.88 -6.70 -5.23
C ALA A 158 9.14 -7.55 -5.00
N LEU A 159 9.27 -8.69 -5.67
CA LEU A 159 10.48 -9.52 -5.65
C LEU A 159 11.64 -8.91 -6.44
N PHE A 160 11.36 -8.06 -7.42
CA PHE A 160 12.33 -7.62 -8.42
C PHE A 160 12.68 -6.13 -8.31
N PHE A 161 11.80 -5.33 -7.69
CA PHE A 161 11.97 -3.89 -7.60
C PHE A 161 12.13 -3.41 -6.16
N LYS A 162 13.04 -2.46 -5.96
CA LYS A 162 13.29 -1.87 -4.63
C LYS A 162 12.10 -1.08 -4.11
N THR A 163 11.39 -0.42 -5.01
CA THR A 163 10.24 0.45 -4.69
C THR A 163 9.07 0.05 -5.56
N THR A 164 7.93 -0.18 -4.96
CA THR A 164 6.70 -0.63 -5.61
C THR A 164 5.50 0.08 -4.99
N SER A 165 4.31 -0.26 -5.43
CA SER A 165 3.04 0.17 -4.81
C SER A 165 2.98 -0.11 -3.29
N LEU A 166 3.61 -1.18 -2.79
CA LEU A 166 3.69 -1.44 -1.35
C LEU A 166 4.33 -0.26 -0.59
N ASP A 167 5.39 0.32 -1.12
CA ASP A 167 6.09 1.43 -0.49
C ASP A 167 5.26 2.72 -0.46
N LEU A 168 4.31 2.86 -1.39
CA LEU A 168 3.37 3.97 -1.42
C LEU A 168 2.19 3.76 -0.49
N PHE A 169 1.57 2.58 -0.53
CA PHE A 169 0.33 2.33 0.22
C PHE A 169 0.55 1.98 1.68
N LEU A 170 1.62 1.26 2.03
CA LEU A 170 1.85 0.85 3.42
C LEU A 170 1.88 2.04 4.41
N PRO A 171 2.63 3.13 4.19
CA PRO A 171 2.60 4.28 5.10
C PRO A 171 1.23 4.95 5.18
N ILE A 172 0.45 4.98 4.09
CA ILE A 172 -0.91 5.54 4.07
C ILE A 172 -1.84 4.69 4.95
N LEU A 173 -1.77 3.37 4.81
CA LEU A 173 -2.54 2.45 5.64
C LEU A 173 -2.15 2.56 7.13
N LEU A 174 -0.86 2.70 7.43
CA LEU A 174 -0.37 2.86 8.80
C LEU A 174 -0.72 4.22 9.40
N ALA A 175 -0.97 5.23 8.58
CA ALA A 175 -1.45 6.54 9.01
C ALA A 175 -2.98 6.61 9.17
N ASP A 176 -3.69 5.49 9.00
CA ASP A 176 -5.16 5.39 9.03
C ASP A 176 -5.88 6.32 8.04
N VAL A 177 -5.19 6.70 6.95
CA VAL A 177 -5.78 7.50 5.88
C VAL A 177 -6.61 6.60 4.98
N GLU A 178 -7.88 6.95 4.82
CA GLU A 178 -8.77 6.25 3.88
C GLU A 178 -8.46 6.67 2.45
N LEU A 179 -8.39 5.67 1.57
CA LEU A 179 -8.15 5.88 0.14
C LEU A 179 -9.42 5.59 -0.65
N SER A 180 -9.83 6.55 -1.43
CA SER A 180 -10.85 6.35 -2.47
C SER A 180 -10.20 5.89 -3.78
N ARG A 181 -11.02 5.36 -4.70
CA ARG A 181 -10.56 5.07 -6.07
C ARG A 181 -10.01 6.31 -6.78
N ARG A 182 -10.57 7.48 -6.48
CA ARG A 182 -10.09 8.74 -7.04
C ARG A 182 -8.69 9.10 -6.54
N ASP A 183 -8.40 8.85 -5.27
CA ASP A 183 -7.07 9.12 -4.69
C ASP A 183 -6.02 8.19 -5.31
N VAL A 184 -6.35 6.91 -5.47
CA VAL A 184 -5.49 5.95 -6.17
C VAL A 184 -5.29 6.36 -7.64
N ALA A 185 -6.34 6.82 -8.34
CA ALA A 185 -6.23 7.26 -9.72
C ALA A 185 -5.34 8.50 -9.90
N ARG A 186 -5.33 9.42 -8.94
CA ARG A 186 -4.45 10.61 -8.96
C ARG A 186 -2.97 10.26 -8.94
N MET A 187 -2.59 9.12 -8.37
CA MET A 187 -1.20 8.66 -8.36
C MET A 187 -0.67 8.29 -9.76
N ALA A 188 -1.53 8.28 -10.79
CA ALA A 188 -1.15 8.03 -12.19
C ALA A 188 -0.16 9.06 -12.72
N GLU A 189 -0.20 10.30 -12.25
CA GLU A 189 0.68 11.37 -12.70
C GLU A 189 2.15 11.04 -12.41
N GLY A 190 2.44 10.48 -11.24
CA GLY A 190 3.76 9.93 -10.88
C GLY A 190 3.79 8.40 -10.88
N GLY A 191 2.94 7.73 -11.65
CA GLY A 191 2.69 6.29 -11.55
C GLY A 191 3.82 5.39 -12.03
N PHE A 192 4.87 5.93 -12.66
CA PHE A 192 5.95 5.12 -13.22
C PHE A 192 7.27 5.31 -12.47
N CYS A 193 7.78 4.23 -11.88
CA CYS A 193 9.11 4.21 -11.26
C CYS A 193 10.20 4.05 -12.32
N LEU A 194 11.13 5.01 -12.38
CA LEU A 194 12.21 5.01 -13.36
C LEU A 194 13.33 4.00 -13.06
N ASN A 195 13.23 3.24 -11.98
CA ASN A 195 14.20 2.22 -11.55
C ASN A 195 15.65 2.75 -11.55
N CYS A 196 15.86 3.91 -10.93
CA CYS A 196 17.14 4.61 -10.90
C CYS A 196 18.26 3.75 -10.29
N LYS A 197 19.51 3.88 -10.77
CA LYS A 197 20.68 3.20 -10.20
C LYS A 197 20.80 3.42 -8.69
N SER A 198 20.59 4.67 -8.24
CA SER A 198 20.47 5.04 -6.83
C SER A 198 19.04 5.46 -6.55
N CYS A 199 18.30 4.66 -5.77
CA CYS A 199 16.92 4.98 -5.42
C CYS A 199 16.86 6.19 -4.48
N THR A 200 16.12 7.22 -4.87
CA THR A 200 15.92 8.44 -4.07
C THR A 200 14.54 8.50 -3.41
N PHE A 201 13.73 7.45 -3.53
CA PHE A 201 12.43 7.39 -2.90
C PHE A 201 12.52 7.69 -1.39
N PRO A 202 11.60 8.48 -0.82
CA PRO A 202 10.42 9.11 -1.42
C PRO A 202 10.65 10.48 -2.08
N LYS A 203 11.89 10.91 -2.30
CA LYS A 203 12.25 12.20 -2.92
C LYS A 203 12.31 12.12 -4.46
N CYS A 204 11.34 11.47 -5.07
CA CYS A 204 11.21 11.33 -6.51
C CYS A 204 9.73 11.50 -6.92
N PRO A 205 9.41 11.58 -8.23
CA PRO A 205 8.02 11.77 -8.68
C PRO A 205 7.12 10.56 -8.43
N PHE A 206 7.69 9.37 -8.17
CA PHE A 206 6.92 8.14 -8.05
C PHE A 206 5.82 8.23 -6.98
N GLY A 207 4.57 8.02 -7.42
CA GLY A 207 3.38 8.07 -6.58
C GLY A 207 2.92 9.46 -6.16
N LYS A 208 3.30 10.51 -6.92
CA LYS A 208 2.94 11.90 -6.61
C LYS A 208 2.20 12.54 -7.75
#